data_1b1ce79f37df7290d8346049a004acce
#
_entry.id   1b1ce79f37df7290d8346049a004acce
#
_cell.length_a   1.000
_cell.length_b   1.000
_cell.length_c   1.000
_cell.angle_alpha   90.00
_cell.angle_beta   90.00
_cell.angle_gamma   90.00
#
_symmetry.space_group_name_H-M   'P 1'
#
loop_
_entity.id
_entity.type
_entity.pdbx_description
1 polymer ?
#
loop_
_entity_poly.entity_id
_entity_poly.type
_entity_poly.pdbx_seq_one_letter_code
_entity_poly.pdbx_strand_id
1 'polypeptide(L)'
;SIVIMSILTFNFANYLVEILIKPASQINSDLNLQVLTIQGMFLLKWNLSIICGIILSLPVITVQIWKFLSPGLYDKEKKILVPLILTAFLCFILGGIFAYKVILPFSLDFFASMITADIQNNFSINYYFSFVLSLMIGAGLIFELPVASFLFSSIGLINPEFLKTYRREAIAATIILSAIITPPDPISLII
;
A
#
# COMPACT_ATOMS: atom_id res chain seq x y z
N SER A 1 -1.36 -18.17 -9.06
CA SER A 1 -0.19 -17.28 -8.88
C SER A 1 -0.07 -16.80 -7.44
N ILE A 2 -1.15 -16.27 -6.82
CA ILE A 2 -1.13 -15.73 -5.44
C ILE A 2 -0.61 -16.75 -4.44
N VAL A 3 -1.17 -17.97 -4.40
CA VAL A 3 -0.78 -19.02 -3.45
C VAL A 3 0.71 -19.35 -3.56
N ILE A 4 1.23 -19.49 -4.76
CA ILE A 4 2.66 -19.79 -4.98
C ILE A 4 3.53 -18.64 -4.46
N MET A 5 3.18 -17.40 -4.78
CA MET A 5 3.92 -16.22 -4.31
C MET A 5 3.83 -16.07 -2.78
N SER A 6 2.68 -16.36 -2.18
CA SER A 6 2.53 -16.32 -0.71
C SER A 6 3.38 -17.39 -0.01
N ILE A 7 3.51 -18.59 -0.57
CA ILE A 7 4.39 -19.64 -0.03
C ILE A 7 5.87 -19.22 -0.15
N LEU A 8 6.25 -18.63 -1.28
CA LEU A 8 7.61 -18.13 -1.47
C LEU A 8 7.93 -17.00 -0.48
N THR A 9 7.02 -16.03 -0.32
CA THR A 9 7.21 -14.91 0.61
C THR A 9 7.21 -15.37 2.07
N PHE A 10 6.53 -16.46 2.42
CA PHE A 10 6.57 -17.01 3.77
C PHE A 10 7.98 -17.47 4.18
N ASN A 11 8.76 -18.02 3.25
CA ASN A 11 10.17 -18.37 3.53
C ASN A 11 11.03 -17.14 3.85
N PHE A 12 10.68 -15.98 3.32
CA PHE A 12 11.37 -14.70 3.56
C PHE A 12 10.69 -13.85 4.65
N ALA A 13 9.66 -14.36 5.32
CA ALA A 13 8.86 -13.60 6.27
C ALA A 13 9.70 -13.02 7.42
N ASN A 14 10.70 -13.73 7.92
CA ASN A 14 11.59 -13.24 8.98
C ASN A 14 12.34 -11.96 8.53
N TYR A 15 12.87 -11.97 7.32
CA TYR A 15 13.58 -10.82 6.75
C TYR A 15 12.65 -9.63 6.51
N LEU A 16 11.43 -9.88 6.04
CA LEU A 16 10.41 -8.84 5.86
C LEU A 16 9.99 -8.21 7.20
N VAL A 17 9.80 -9.04 8.22
CA VAL A 17 9.52 -8.57 9.59
C VAL A 17 10.64 -7.66 10.10
N GLU A 18 11.90 -8.07 9.93
CA GLU A 18 13.06 -7.29 10.36
C GLU A 18 13.12 -5.92 9.65
N ILE A 19 12.90 -5.89 8.33
CA ILE A 19 12.88 -4.63 7.57
C ILE A 19 11.77 -3.71 8.09
N LEU A 20 10.56 -4.24 8.29
CA LEU A 20 9.41 -3.44 8.68
C LEU A 20 9.47 -2.93 10.14
N ILE A 21 10.25 -3.58 11.02
CA ILE A 21 10.47 -3.12 12.41
C ILE A 21 11.53 -1.99 12.47
N LYS A 22 12.44 -1.92 11.50
CA LYS A 22 13.53 -0.91 11.53
C LYS A 22 13.08 0.53 11.79
N PRO A 23 12.02 1.06 11.15
CA PRO A 23 11.58 2.43 11.43
C PRO A 23 11.18 2.65 12.88
N ALA A 24 10.49 1.69 13.50
CA ALA A 24 10.09 1.80 14.91
C ALA A 24 11.30 1.83 15.87
N SER A 25 12.35 1.06 15.56
CA SER A 25 13.55 1.01 16.38
C SER A 25 14.48 2.23 16.22
N GLN A 26 14.32 3.00 15.13
CA GLN A 26 15.19 4.16 14.86
C GLN A 26 14.65 5.46 15.47
N ILE A 27 13.31 5.57 15.65
CA ILE A 27 12.66 6.81 16.06
C ILE A 27 12.68 7.00 17.58
N ASN A 28 12.49 5.95 18.35
CA ASN A 28 12.53 6.02 19.82
C ASN A 28 13.00 4.70 20.43
N SER A 29 14.04 4.76 21.26
CA SER A 29 14.51 3.62 22.07
C SER A 29 13.46 3.09 23.05
N ASP A 30 12.40 3.85 23.32
CA ASP A 30 11.35 3.54 24.30
C ASP A 30 10.10 2.87 23.70
N LEU A 31 10.05 2.68 22.38
CA LEU A 31 8.96 1.95 21.72
C LEU A 31 9.18 0.43 21.84
N ASN A 32 8.62 -0.17 22.88
CA ASN A 32 8.67 -1.61 23.09
C ASN A 32 7.56 -2.33 22.33
N LEU A 33 7.92 -3.03 21.25
CA LEU A 33 6.99 -3.90 20.53
C LEU A 33 6.87 -5.24 21.25
N GLN A 34 5.66 -5.60 21.66
CA GLN A 34 5.38 -6.85 22.39
C GLN A 34 4.42 -7.73 21.61
N VAL A 35 4.67 -9.05 21.70
CA VAL A 35 3.74 -10.07 21.21
C VAL A 35 2.75 -10.39 22.33
N LEU A 36 1.50 -9.96 22.19
CA LEU A 36 0.48 -10.10 23.22
C LEU A 36 -0.27 -11.44 23.18
N THR A 37 -0.13 -12.20 22.09
CA THR A 37 -0.83 -13.48 21.91
C THR A 37 0.15 -14.59 21.55
N ILE A 38 -0.07 -15.80 22.02
CA ILE A 38 0.81 -16.97 21.81
C ILE A 38 1.05 -17.19 20.30
N GLN A 39 0.01 -17.08 19.49
CA GLN A 39 0.05 -17.27 18.04
C GLN A 39 0.36 -15.98 17.26
N GLY A 40 0.60 -14.86 17.96
CA GLY A 40 0.72 -13.53 17.32
C GLY A 40 1.80 -13.47 16.26
N MET A 41 2.97 -14.03 16.53
CA MET A 41 4.08 -14.05 15.56
C MET A 41 3.78 -14.92 14.33
N PHE A 42 3.08 -16.04 14.50
CA PHE A 42 2.69 -16.90 13.39
C PHE A 42 1.67 -16.20 12.50
N LEU A 43 0.61 -15.63 13.09
CA LEU A 43 -0.43 -14.92 12.34
C LEU A 43 0.14 -13.68 11.61
N LEU A 44 1.08 -12.98 12.25
CA LEU A 44 1.76 -11.84 11.64
C LEU A 44 2.52 -12.28 10.38
N LYS A 45 3.36 -13.32 10.47
CA LYS A 45 4.11 -13.85 9.32
C LYS A 45 3.19 -14.34 8.22
N TRP A 46 2.08 -15.00 8.59
CA TRP A 46 1.08 -15.48 7.66
C TRP A 46 0.42 -14.33 6.90
N ASN A 47 -0.09 -13.32 7.62
CA ASN A 47 -0.70 -12.13 7.01
C ASN A 47 0.27 -11.37 6.12
N LEU A 48 1.49 -11.14 6.60
CA LEU A 48 2.55 -10.48 5.82
C LEU A 48 2.85 -11.25 4.52
N SER A 49 2.95 -12.56 4.59
CA SER A 49 3.24 -13.40 3.43
C SER A 49 2.12 -13.39 2.40
N ILE A 50 0.85 -13.38 2.85
CA ILE A 50 -0.29 -13.27 1.95
C ILE A 50 -0.29 -11.90 1.26
N ILE A 51 -0.13 -10.82 2.00
CA ILE A 51 -0.12 -9.46 1.45
C ILE A 51 1.03 -9.28 0.45
N CYS A 52 2.24 -9.65 0.82
CA CYS A 52 3.39 -9.60 -0.09
C CYS A 52 3.20 -10.52 -1.30
N GLY A 53 2.61 -11.69 -1.12
CA GLY A 53 2.27 -12.61 -2.20
C GLY A 53 1.27 -12.02 -3.18
N ILE A 54 0.26 -11.30 -2.71
CA ILE A 54 -0.69 -10.56 -3.55
C ILE A 54 0.04 -9.47 -4.33
N ILE A 55 0.85 -8.64 -3.65
CA ILE A 55 1.61 -7.55 -4.28
C ILE A 55 2.52 -8.08 -5.39
N LEU A 56 3.30 -9.12 -5.13
CA LEU A 56 4.17 -9.74 -6.12
C LEU A 56 3.41 -10.43 -7.27
N SER A 57 2.17 -10.82 -7.05
CA SER A 57 1.33 -11.40 -8.11
C SER A 57 0.56 -10.36 -8.92
N LEU A 58 0.55 -9.07 -8.53
CA LEU A 58 -0.14 -7.99 -9.24
C LEU A 58 0.15 -7.97 -10.75
N PRO A 59 1.42 -8.01 -11.22
CA PRO A 59 1.68 -7.98 -12.66
C PRO A 59 1.06 -9.19 -13.38
N VAL A 60 1.06 -10.37 -12.74
CA VAL A 60 0.47 -11.58 -13.33
C VAL A 60 -1.06 -11.46 -13.36
N ILE A 61 -1.67 -10.98 -12.27
CA ILE A 61 -3.12 -10.75 -12.17
C ILE A 61 -3.54 -9.74 -13.23
N THR A 62 -2.83 -8.63 -13.34
CA THR A 62 -3.12 -7.57 -14.31
C THR A 62 -3.04 -8.11 -15.75
N VAL A 63 -2.01 -8.89 -16.09
CA VAL A 63 -1.91 -9.55 -17.39
C VAL A 63 -3.10 -10.49 -17.66
N GLN A 64 -3.55 -11.24 -16.66
CA GLN A 64 -4.69 -12.16 -16.81
C GLN A 64 -6.01 -11.40 -17.04
N ILE A 65 -6.25 -10.34 -16.27
CA ILE A 65 -7.43 -9.47 -16.45
C ILE A 65 -7.42 -8.89 -17.87
N TRP A 66 -6.26 -8.42 -18.33
CA TRP A 66 -6.13 -7.85 -19.67
C TRP A 66 -6.32 -8.86 -20.78
N LYS A 67 -5.79 -10.08 -20.64
CA LYS A 67 -6.08 -11.14 -21.61
C LYS A 67 -7.57 -11.45 -21.71
N PHE A 68 -8.30 -11.33 -20.62
CA PHE A 68 -9.75 -11.50 -20.61
C PHE A 68 -10.48 -10.33 -21.31
N LEU A 69 -9.99 -9.10 -21.15
CA LEU A 69 -10.57 -7.91 -21.79
C LEU A 69 -10.12 -7.73 -23.25
N SER A 70 -8.97 -8.31 -23.63
CA SER A 70 -8.33 -8.17 -24.94
C SER A 70 -9.22 -8.48 -26.16
N PRO A 71 -10.17 -9.46 -26.13
CA PRO A 71 -11.06 -9.69 -27.27
C PRO A 71 -11.95 -8.50 -27.63
N GLY A 72 -12.18 -7.59 -26.69
CA GLY A 72 -12.99 -6.38 -26.92
C GLY A 72 -12.17 -5.13 -27.31
N LEU A 73 -10.82 -5.20 -27.39
CA LEU A 73 -9.98 -4.06 -27.66
C LEU A 73 -9.43 -4.08 -29.11
N TYR A 74 -9.22 -2.87 -29.67
CA TYR A 74 -8.56 -2.69 -30.95
C TYR A 74 -7.06 -3.04 -30.90
N ASP A 75 -6.47 -3.45 -32.01
CA ASP A 75 -5.05 -3.86 -32.07
C ASP A 75 -4.05 -2.74 -31.69
N LYS A 76 -4.44 -1.49 -31.86
CA LYS A 76 -3.66 -0.33 -31.40
C LYS A 76 -3.60 -0.22 -29.88
N GLU A 77 -4.69 -0.54 -29.19
CA GLU A 77 -4.82 -0.49 -27.74
C GLU A 77 -4.05 -1.63 -27.07
N LYS A 78 -4.00 -2.79 -27.69
CA LYS A 78 -3.21 -3.94 -27.21
C LYS A 78 -1.73 -3.63 -27.04
N LYS A 79 -1.15 -2.78 -27.89
CA LYS A 79 0.28 -2.43 -27.81
C LYS A 79 0.63 -1.56 -26.59
N ILE A 80 -0.34 -0.82 -26.05
CA ILE A 80 -0.17 0.07 -24.88
C ILE A 80 -0.23 -0.73 -23.57
N LEU A 81 -0.76 -1.95 -23.60
CA LEU A 81 -1.02 -2.75 -22.40
C LEU A 81 0.24 -3.16 -21.64
N VAL A 82 1.26 -3.66 -22.33
CA VAL A 82 2.47 -4.16 -21.68
C VAL A 82 3.21 -3.04 -20.92
N PRO A 83 3.49 -1.87 -21.54
CA PRO A 83 4.09 -0.77 -20.81
C PRO A 83 3.20 -0.26 -19.67
N LEU A 84 1.87 -0.27 -19.83
CA LEU A 84 0.93 0.17 -18.81
C LEU A 84 0.98 -0.74 -17.56
N ILE A 85 0.98 -2.06 -17.75
CA ILE A 85 1.09 -3.03 -16.65
C ILE A 85 2.39 -2.84 -15.87
N LEU A 86 3.50 -2.64 -16.58
CA LEU A 86 4.79 -2.40 -15.95
C LEU A 86 4.80 -1.08 -15.17
N THR A 87 4.24 -0.02 -15.75
CA THR A 87 4.12 1.29 -15.09
C THR A 87 3.24 1.20 -13.85
N ALA A 88 2.10 0.51 -13.91
CA ALA A 88 1.24 0.25 -12.77
C ALA A 88 2.02 -0.43 -11.63
N PHE A 89 2.65 -1.55 -11.90
CA PHE A 89 3.44 -2.25 -10.90
C PHE A 89 4.54 -1.38 -10.28
N LEU A 90 5.24 -0.58 -11.08
CA LEU A 90 6.25 0.36 -10.59
C LEU A 90 5.66 1.47 -9.74
N CYS A 91 4.51 2.05 -10.14
CA CYS A 91 3.81 3.06 -9.36
C CYS A 91 3.36 2.51 -8.00
N PHE A 92 2.81 1.29 -7.97
CA PHE A 92 2.42 0.64 -6.72
C PHE A 92 3.61 0.47 -5.77
N ILE A 93 4.73 -0.05 -6.27
CA ILE A 93 5.96 -0.22 -5.48
C ILE A 93 6.50 1.12 -4.99
N LEU A 94 6.51 2.16 -5.84
CA LEU A 94 6.93 3.50 -5.46
C LEU A 94 6.04 4.09 -4.36
N GLY A 95 4.72 3.90 -4.44
CA GLY A 95 3.78 4.30 -3.39
C GLY A 95 4.05 3.59 -2.07
N GLY A 96 4.31 2.28 -2.09
CA GLY A 96 4.70 1.51 -0.91
C GLY A 96 6.02 1.97 -0.29
N ILE A 97 7.03 2.26 -1.11
CA ILE A 97 8.33 2.80 -0.66
C ILE A 97 8.13 4.20 -0.07
N PHE A 98 7.32 5.04 -0.69
CA PHE A 98 7.00 6.37 -0.18
C PHE A 98 6.32 6.29 1.18
N ALA A 99 5.32 5.41 1.34
CA ALA A 99 4.69 5.17 2.62
C ALA A 99 5.69 4.72 3.69
N TYR A 100 6.56 3.78 3.37
CA TYR A 100 7.54 3.23 4.29
C TYR A 100 8.62 4.24 4.70
N LYS A 101 9.12 5.05 3.75
CA LYS A 101 10.25 5.97 4.01
C LYS A 101 9.83 7.37 4.46
N VAL A 102 8.61 7.79 4.08
CA VAL A 102 8.14 9.15 4.36
C VAL A 102 6.99 9.12 5.35
N ILE A 103 5.85 8.53 4.98
CA ILE A 103 4.65 8.60 5.83
C ILE A 103 4.86 7.91 7.18
N LEU A 104 5.40 6.70 7.17
CA LEU A 104 5.56 5.90 8.38
C LEU A 104 6.45 6.58 9.45
N PRO A 105 7.65 7.11 9.15
CA PRO A 105 8.44 7.82 10.15
C PRO A 105 7.71 9.04 10.73
N PHE A 106 7.09 9.86 9.87
CA PHE A 106 6.32 11.03 10.33
C PHE A 106 5.15 10.66 11.23
N SER A 107 4.41 9.60 10.88
CA SER A 107 3.31 9.12 11.70
C SER A 107 3.79 8.58 13.05
N LEU A 108 4.90 7.84 13.07
CA LEU A 108 5.48 7.31 14.31
C LEU A 108 6.02 8.43 15.21
N ASP A 109 6.68 9.44 14.65
CA ASP A 109 7.14 10.62 15.39
C ASP A 109 5.96 11.40 16.00
N PHE A 110 4.88 11.56 15.23
CA PHE A 110 3.67 12.18 15.72
C PHE A 110 3.09 11.41 16.91
N PHE A 111 2.90 10.10 16.80
CA PHE A 111 2.39 9.28 17.90
C PHE A 111 3.33 9.28 19.10
N ALA A 112 4.65 9.24 18.86
CA ALA A 112 5.65 9.32 19.92
C ALA A 112 5.58 10.66 20.68
N SER A 113 5.29 11.77 19.99
CA SER A 113 5.15 13.09 20.60
C SER A 113 3.92 13.24 21.51
N MET A 114 2.92 12.38 21.33
CA MET A 114 1.70 12.36 22.16
C MET A 114 1.86 11.57 23.46
N ILE A 115 2.98 10.90 23.63
CA ILE A 115 3.24 10.07 24.80
C ILE A 115 3.57 10.93 26.01
N THR A 116 2.88 10.70 27.12
CA THR A 116 3.15 11.38 28.41
C THR A 116 4.18 10.58 29.20
N ALA A 117 5.10 11.27 29.89
CA ALA A 117 6.27 10.68 30.54
C ALA A 117 5.98 9.58 31.58
N ASP A 118 4.75 9.49 32.10
CA ASP A 118 4.36 8.54 33.16
C ASP A 118 3.75 7.22 32.63
N ILE A 119 3.69 7.02 31.29
CA ILE A 119 3.04 5.85 30.71
C ILE A 119 4.08 4.99 29.96
N GLN A 120 4.18 3.70 30.35
CA GLN A 120 5.01 2.74 29.61
C GLN A 120 4.36 2.43 28.25
N ASN A 121 5.12 2.66 27.18
CA ASN A 121 4.65 2.50 25.81
C ASN A 121 4.94 1.09 25.28
N ASN A 122 4.04 0.18 25.60
CA ASN A 122 4.08 -1.18 25.11
C ASN A 122 3.07 -1.33 23.95
N PHE A 123 3.56 -1.37 22.72
CA PHE A 123 2.72 -1.55 21.55
C PHE A 123 2.64 -3.00 21.11
N SER A 124 1.43 -3.44 20.76
CA SER A 124 1.28 -4.76 20.15
C SER A 124 1.92 -4.78 18.76
N ILE A 125 2.80 -5.74 18.53
CA ILE A 125 3.45 -5.95 17.24
C ILE A 125 2.41 -6.17 16.12
N ASN A 126 1.29 -6.84 16.40
CA ASN A 126 0.24 -7.09 15.43
C ASN A 126 -0.46 -5.80 14.97
N TYR A 127 -0.74 -4.87 15.91
CA TYR A 127 -1.31 -3.57 15.56
C TYR A 127 -0.32 -2.71 14.77
N TYR A 128 0.95 -2.72 15.15
CA TYR A 128 2.00 -2.03 14.42
C TYR A 128 2.08 -2.51 12.96
N PHE A 129 2.12 -3.82 12.73
CA PHE A 129 2.18 -4.36 11.37
C PHE A 129 0.90 -4.09 10.57
N SER A 130 -0.26 -4.18 11.19
CA SER A 130 -1.52 -3.81 10.54
C SER A 130 -1.51 -2.35 10.09
N PHE A 131 -1.00 -1.45 10.92
CA PHE A 131 -0.82 -0.04 10.60
C PHE A 131 0.14 0.14 9.41
N VAL A 132 1.35 -0.40 9.48
CA VAL A 132 2.35 -0.29 8.42
C VAL A 132 1.85 -0.84 7.09
N LEU A 133 1.24 -2.03 7.10
CA LEU A 133 0.71 -2.67 5.91
C LEU A 133 -0.45 -1.88 5.30
N SER A 134 -1.35 -1.34 6.12
CA SER A 134 -2.44 -0.49 5.66
C SER A 134 -1.92 0.77 4.98
N LEU A 135 -0.91 1.45 5.57
CA LEU A 135 -0.28 2.61 4.95
C LEU A 135 0.39 2.27 3.61
N MET A 136 1.15 1.18 3.56
CA MET A 136 1.85 0.78 2.33
C MET A 136 0.89 0.40 1.21
N ILE A 137 -0.17 -0.35 1.52
CA ILE A 137 -1.19 -0.74 0.53
C ILE A 137 -1.98 0.49 0.09
N GLY A 138 -2.39 1.34 1.04
CA GLY A 138 -3.16 2.55 0.76
C GLY A 138 -2.40 3.50 -0.15
N ALA A 139 -1.15 3.83 0.18
CA ALA A 139 -0.31 4.66 -0.67
C ALA A 139 -0.04 4.01 -2.03
N GLY A 140 0.19 2.69 -2.06
CA GLY A 140 0.34 1.96 -3.32
C GLY A 140 -0.88 2.13 -4.23
N LEU A 141 -2.09 2.00 -3.69
CA LEU A 141 -3.34 2.19 -4.43
C LEU A 141 -3.55 3.64 -4.89
N ILE A 142 -3.17 4.63 -4.07
CA ILE A 142 -3.24 6.04 -4.46
C ILE A 142 -2.30 6.33 -5.63
N PHE A 143 -1.10 5.77 -5.62
CA PHE A 143 -0.14 5.91 -6.73
C PHE A 143 -0.60 5.22 -8.03
N GLU A 144 -1.58 4.31 -7.96
CA GLU A 144 -2.22 3.73 -9.14
C GLU A 144 -3.25 4.66 -9.81
N LEU A 145 -3.75 5.69 -9.12
CA LEU A 145 -4.77 6.60 -9.68
C LEU A 145 -4.35 7.27 -11.00
N PRO A 146 -3.09 7.75 -11.19
CA PRO A 146 -2.66 8.31 -12.45
C PRO A 146 -2.68 7.28 -13.59
N VAL A 147 -2.29 6.04 -13.31
CA VAL A 147 -2.26 4.94 -14.29
C VAL A 147 -3.69 4.56 -14.67
N ALA A 148 -4.58 4.44 -13.69
CA ALA A 148 -6.00 4.17 -13.90
C ALA A 148 -6.66 5.28 -14.74
N SER A 149 -6.36 6.55 -14.43
CA SER A 149 -6.87 7.71 -15.18
C SER A 149 -6.40 7.71 -16.63
N PHE A 150 -5.13 7.39 -16.87
CA PHE A 150 -4.58 7.25 -18.22
C PHE A 150 -5.27 6.11 -18.98
N LEU A 151 -5.50 4.99 -18.33
CA LEU A 151 -6.18 3.85 -18.90
C LEU A 151 -7.60 4.18 -19.32
N PHE A 152 -8.40 4.77 -18.43
CA PHE A 152 -9.78 5.16 -18.72
C PHE A 152 -9.87 6.22 -19.84
N SER A 153 -8.89 7.10 -19.91
CA SER A 153 -8.78 8.07 -21.01
C SER A 153 -8.42 7.39 -22.34
N SER A 154 -7.55 6.39 -22.32
CA SER A 154 -7.11 5.67 -23.53
C SER A 154 -8.23 4.86 -24.19
N ILE A 155 -9.16 4.34 -23.40
CA ILE A 155 -10.35 3.61 -23.90
C ILE A 155 -11.56 4.54 -24.13
N GLY A 156 -11.36 5.86 -24.02
CA GLY A 156 -12.39 6.85 -24.32
C GLY A 156 -13.50 6.99 -23.28
N LEU A 157 -13.37 6.32 -22.10
CA LEU A 157 -14.36 6.43 -21.02
C LEU A 157 -14.31 7.78 -20.31
N ILE A 158 -13.13 8.41 -20.24
CA ILE A 158 -12.91 9.69 -19.59
C ILE A 158 -12.25 10.65 -20.57
N ASN A 159 -12.93 11.77 -20.85
CA ASN A 159 -12.36 12.87 -21.64
C ASN A 159 -11.61 13.86 -20.73
N PRO A 160 -10.56 14.55 -21.24
CA PRO A 160 -9.85 15.58 -20.48
C PRO A 160 -10.75 16.70 -19.96
N GLU A 161 -11.83 17.00 -20.68
CA GLU A 161 -12.85 17.99 -20.26
C GLU A 161 -13.64 17.50 -19.04
N PHE A 162 -13.97 16.21 -18.99
CA PHE A 162 -14.61 15.58 -17.83
C PHE A 162 -13.74 15.72 -16.58
N LEU A 163 -12.45 15.42 -16.66
CA LEU A 163 -11.51 15.56 -15.54
C LEU A 163 -11.38 17.02 -15.07
N LYS A 164 -11.43 17.98 -15.98
CA LYS A 164 -11.42 19.41 -15.61
C LYS A 164 -12.71 19.83 -14.89
N THR A 165 -13.85 19.36 -15.37
CA THR A 165 -15.16 19.70 -14.80
C THR A 165 -15.33 19.12 -13.41
N TYR A 166 -14.95 17.86 -13.20
CA TYR A 166 -15.10 17.14 -11.92
C TYR A 166 -13.85 17.18 -11.04
N ARG A 167 -12.96 18.16 -11.23
CA ARG A 167 -11.72 18.27 -10.47
C ARG A 167 -11.95 18.42 -8.96
N ARG A 168 -12.98 19.19 -8.56
CA ARG A 168 -13.31 19.42 -7.15
C ARG A 168 -13.81 18.14 -6.48
N GLU A 169 -14.67 17.41 -7.15
CA GLU A 169 -15.23 16.14 -6.70
C GLU A 169 -14.14 15.06 -6.60
N ALA A 170 -13.21 15.04 -7.55
CA ALA A 170 -12.06 14.13 -7.54
C ALA A 170 -11.15 14.40 -6.33
N ILE A 171 -10.86 15.66 -6.03
CA ILE A 171 -10.08 16.05 -4.84
C ILE A 171 -10.81 15.64 -3.56
N ALA A 172 -12.12 15.92 -3.46
CA ALA A 172 -12.91 15.54 -2.30
C ALA A 172 -12.97 14.02 -2.12
N ALA A 173 -13.15 13.26 -3.20
CA ALA A 173 -13.13 11.80 -3.18
C ALA A 173 -11.75 11.26 -2.74
N THR A 174 -10.65 11.85 -3.22
CA THR A 174 -9.29 11.45 -2.81
C THR A 174 -9.07 11.68 -1.31
N ILE A 175 -9.50 12.82 -0.78
CA ILE A 175 -9.41 13.11 0.66
C ILE A 175 -10.22 12.10 1.49
N ILE A 176 -11.45 11.79 1.06
CA ILE A 176 -12.30 10.81 1.76
C ILE A 176 -11.67 9.42 1.71
N LEU A 177 -11.17 8.99 0.54
CA LEU A 177 -10.48 7.70 0.40
C LEU A 177 -9.21 7.64 1.26
N SER A 178 -8.43 8.73 1.29
CA SER A 178 -7.27 8.85 2.15
C SER A 178 -7.64 8.69 3.62
N ALA A 179 -8.71 9.35 4.09
CA ALA A 179 -9.20 9.25 5.46
C ALA A 179 -9.69 7.85 5.86
N ILE A 180 -10.16 7.05 4.90
CA ILE A 180 -10.60 5.66 5.14
C ILE A 180 -9.39 4.71 5.19
N ILE A 181 -8.40 4.93 4.31
CA ILE A 181 -7.24 4.04 4.15
C ILE A 181 -6.20 4.29 5.24
N THR A 182 -5.96 5.56 5.56
CA THR A 182 -5.01 5.93 6.61
C THR A 182 -5.67 5.85 7.98
N PRO A 183 -4.96 5.38 9.00
CA PRO A 183 -5.42 5.54 10.37
C PRO A 183 -5.66 7.02 10.69
N PRO A 184 -6.46 7.34 11.73
CA PRO A 184 -6.87 8.72 12.03
C PRO A 184 -5.73 9.56 12.62
N ASP A 185 -4.61 9.66 11.91
CA ASP A 185 -3.53 10.58 12.21
C ASP A 185 -3.53 11.76 11.22
N PRO A 186 -3.50 13.01 11.72
CA PRO A 186 -3.62 14.20 10.87
C PRO A 186 -2.49 14.34 9.84
N ILE A 187 -1.32 13.77 10.13
CA ILE A 187 -0.13 13.90 9.29
C ILE A 187 -0.26 13.03 8.04
N SER A 188 -0.63 11.75 8.18
CA SER A 188 -0.79 10.86 7.03
C SER A 188 -1.95 11.26 6.13
N LEU A 189 -2.94 11.99 6.68
CA LEU A 189 -4.07 12.50 5.91
C LEU A 189 -3.68 13.68 5.00
N ILE A 190 -2.69 14.48 5.40
CA ILE A 190 -2.26 15.69 4.66
C ILE A 190 -1.21 15.35 3.60
N ILE A 191 -0.38 14.35 3.83
CA ILE A 191 0.65 13.88 2.89
C ILE A 191 0.02 13.06 1.76
#